data_aa09bb932b497e24f326edd97dfb9f0e
#
_entry.id   aa09bb932b497e24f326edd97dfb9f0e
#
_cell.length_a   1.000
_cell.length_b   1.000
_cell.length_c   1.000
_cell.angle_alpha   90.00
_cell.angle_beta   90.00
_cell.angle_gamma   90.00
#
_symmetry.space_group_name_H-M   'P 1'
#
loop_
_entity.id
_entity.type
_entity.pdbx_description
1 polymer ?
#
loop_
_entity_poly.entity_id
_entity_poly.type
_entity_poly.pdbx_seq_one_letter_code
_entity_poly.pdbx_strand_id
1 'polypeptide(L)'
;TGRVSIFLLFIISLPVLLETNQILTWWLDTPPDYTDKFIKIILLITMIDALANPIIVAAQATGKIKKYQMTVGGCLLLTPVMAYIALKLTHEPTMVFITQLCIAIIAQFIRIMIIKKMLNFAMQEYFKSTVMPIFKACLPAFCICWGITYLLEESFVRFFTTILSSVIINVIFIWFFGFNK
;
A
#
# COMPACT_ATOMS: atom_id res chain seq x y z
N THR A 1 -10.55 -2.53 13.27
CA THR A 1 -11.01 -2.90 11.92
C THR A 1 -9.99 -2.52 10.84
N GLY A 2 -9.44 -1.31 10.82
CA GLY A 2 -8.48 -0.87 9.80
C GLY A 2 -7.21 -1.73 9.68
N ARG A 3 -6.68 -2.27 10.78
CA ARG A 3 -5.52 -3.18 10.76
C ARG A 3 -5.82 -4.46 9.97
N VAL A 4 -7.00 -5.04 10.21
CA VAL A 4 -7.41 -6.31 9.57
C VAL A 4 -7.48 -6.15 8.06
N SER A 5 -8.04 -5.03 7.59
CA SER A 5 -8.11 -4.74 6.14
C SER A 5 -6.73 -4.66 5.48
N ILE A 6 -5.77 -4.02 6.16
CA ILE A 6 -4.39 -3.91 5.66
C ILE A 6 -3.69 -5.26 5.67
N PHE A 7 -3.86 -6.06 6.72
CA PHE A 7 -3.27 -7.38 6.79
C PHE A 7 -3.80 -8.30 5.70
N LEU A 8 -5.12 -8.31 5.49
CA LEU A 8 -5.74 -9.09 4.40
C LEU A 8 -5.23 -8.63 3.03
N LEU A 9 -5.16 -7.31 2.82
CA LEU A 9 -4.62 -6.75 1.59
C LEU A 9 -3.15 -7.15 1.41
N PHE A 10 -2.34 -7.11 2.46
CA PHE A 10 -0.92 -7.45 2.41
C PHE A 10 -0.68 -8.93 2.12
N ILE A 11 -1.49 -9.84 2.69
CA ILE A 11 -1.41 -11.27 2.40
C ILE A 11 -1.57 -11.54 0.90
N ILE A 12 -2.50 -10.81 0.24
CA ILE A 12 -2.77 -11.00 -1.18
C ILE A 12 -1.73 -10.25 -2.03
N SER A 13 -1.36 -9.03 -1.65
CA SER A 13 -0.47 -8.18 -2.45
C SER A 13 0.99 -8.61 -2.40
N LEU A 14 1.45 -9.22 -1.31
CA LEU A 14 2.84 -9.63 -1.15
C LEU A 14 3.30 -10.63 -2.22
N PRO A 15 2.63 -11.79 -2.44
CA PRO A 15 3.03 -12.71 -3.49
C PRO A 15 2.93 -12.09 -4.88
N VAL A 16 1.92 -11.23 -5.11
CA VAL A 16 1.78 -10.52 -6.40
C VAL A 16 2.95 -9.55 -6.62
N LEU A 17 3.39 -8.83 -5.58
CA LEU A 17 4.55 -7.94 -5.65
C LEU A 17 5.85 -8.69 -5.97
N LEU A 18 6.04 -9.87 -5.39
CA LEU A 18 7.25 -10.66 -5.54
C LEU A 18 7.32 -11.39 -6.88
N GLU A 19 6.19 -11.95 -7.34
CA GLU A 19 6.11 -12.77 -8.54
C GLU A 19 5.38 -12.05 -9.70
N THR A 20 5.37 -10.72 -9.71
CA THR A 20 4.67 -9.90 -10.73
C THR A 20 5.07 -10.32 -12.14
N ASN A 21 6.37 -10.49 -12.41
CA ASN A 21 6.87 -10.84 -13.75
C ASN A 21 6.36 -12.21 -14.20
N GLN A 22 6.39 -13.19 -13.32
CA GLN A 22 5.96 -14.54 -13.63
C GLN A 22 4.44 -14.61 -13.86
N ILE A 23 3.66 -13.89 -13.04
CA ILE A 23 2.21 -13.76 -13.25
C ILE A 23 1.90 -13.12 -14.60
N LEU A 24 2.63 -12.05 -14.95
CA LEU A 24 2.43 -11.35 -16.21
C LEU A 24 2.78 -12.20 -17.43
N THR A 25 3.89 -12.93 -17.38
CA THR A 25 4.29 -13.82 -18.49
C THR A 25 3.30 -14.96 -18.71
N TRP A 26 2.71 -15.51 -17.65
CA TRP A 26 1.70 -16.56 -17.79
C TRP A 26 0.35 -16.05 -18.29
N TRP A 27 0.00 -14.82 -17.94
CA TRP A 27 -1.29 -14.26 -18.33
C TRP A 27 -1.28 -13.60 -19.70
N LEU A 28 -0.18 -12.90 -20.04
CA LEU A 28 -0.10 -12.06 -21.23
C LEU A 28 0.84 -12.60 -22.31
N ASP A 29 1.58 -13.71 -22.02
CA ASP A 29 2.63 -14.28 -22.89
C ASP A 29 3.75 -13.26 -23.16
N THR A 30 3.42 -12.12 -23.73
CA THR A 30 4.31 -10.96 -23.95
C THR A 30 3.77 -9.74 -23.19
N PRO A 31 4.17 -9.51 -21.92
CA PRO A 31 3.71 -8.35 -21.18
C PRO A 31 4.22 -7.04 -21.79
N PRO A 32 3.37 -5.99 -21.89
CA PRO A 32 3.82 -4.67 -22.33
C PRO A 32 4.91 -4.10 -21.43
N ASP A 33 5.78 -3.27 -22.01
CA ASP A 33 6.83 -2.58 -21.27
C ASP A 33 6.28 -1.82 -20.05
N TYR A 34 7.03 -1.81 -18.96
CA TYR A 34 6.71 -1.13 -17.70
C TYR A 34 5.52 -1.69 -16.90
N THR A 35 4.77 -2.68 -17.40
CA THR A 35 3.56 -3.21 -16.71
C THR A 35 3.88 -3.74 -15.32
N ASP A 36 5.03 -4.40 -15.14
CA ASP A 36 5.52 -4.88 -13.84
C ASP A 36 5.69 -3.73 -12.83
N LYS A 37 6.29 -2.62 -13.27
CA LYS A 37 6.50 -1.43 -12.45
C LYS A 37 5.17 -0.77 -12.06
N PHE A 38 4.23 -0.69 -13.02
CA PHE A 38 2.91 -0.11 -12.78
C PHE A 38 2.15 -0.91 -11.73
N ILE A 39 2.09 -2.24 -11.84
CA ILE A 39 1.41 -3.09 -10.86
C ILE A 39 2.02 -2.91 -9.46
N LYS A 40 3.34 -2.94 -9.34
CA LYS A 40 4.03 -2.76 -8.06
C LYS A 40 3.69 -1.42 -7.41
N ILE A 41 3.71 -0.33 -8.19
CA ILE A 41 3.40 1.01 -7.66
C ILE A 41 1.91 1.12 -7.29
N ILE A 42 0.99 0.61 -8.12
CA ILE A 42 -0.45 0.61 -7.83
C ILE A 42 -0.75 -0.17 -6.55
N LEU A 43 -0.12 -1.32 -6.33
CA LEU A 43 -0.29 -2.08 -5.09
C LEU A 43 0.16 -1.27 -3.86
N LEU A 44 1.28 -0.54 -3.95
CA LEU A 44 1.72 0.34 -2.87
C LEU A 44 0.72 1.47 -2.62
N ILE A 45 0.18 2.10 -3.67
CA ILE A 45 -0.85 3.14 -3.55
C ILE A 45 -2.09 2.56 -2.86
N THR A 46 -2.54 1.38 -3.26
CA THR A 46 -3.71 0.70 -2.68
C THR A 46 -3.50 0.40 -1.19
N MET A 47 -2.29 0.03 -0.79
CA MET A 47 -1.96 -0.18 0.63
C MET A 47 -2.03 1.13 1.44
N ILE A 48 -1.58 2.25 0.87
CA ILE A 48 -1.70 3.57 1.51
C ILE A 48 -3.17 3.98 1.62
N ASP A 49 -3.97 3.75 0.58
CA ASP A 49 -5.40 4.08 0.59
C ASP A 49 -6.18 3.19 1.58
N ALA A 50 -5.78 1.95 1.78
CA ALA A 50 -6.37 1.10 2.81
C ALA A 50 -6.15 1.65 4.23
N LEU A 51 -5.01 2.32 4.50
CA LEU A 51 -4.76 3.08 5.74
C LEU A 51 -5.66 4.30 5.87
N ALA A 52 -6.12 4.88 4.77
CA ALA A 52 -6.98 6.06 4.77
C ALA A 52 -8.42 5.75 5.15
N ASN A 53 -8.96 4.57 4.82
CA ASN A 53 -10.35 4.22 5.00
C ASN A 53 -10.89 4.44 6.44
N PRO A 54 -10.23 3.99 7.52
CA PRO A 54 -10.68 4.25 8.87
C PRO A 54 -10.72 5.74 9.21
N ILE A 55 -9.79 6.52 8.66
CA ILE A 55 -9.70 7.96 8.86
C ILE A 55 -10.85 8.69 8.15
N ILE A 56 -11.19 8.23 6.94
CA ILE A 56 -12.34 8.76 6.17
C ILE A 56 -13.64 8.54 6.93
N VAL A 57 -13.86 7.31 7.42
CA VAL A 57 -15.05 6.98 8.20
C VAL A 57 -15.13 7.80 9.49
N ALA A 58 -14.02 7.99 10.19
CA ALA A 58 -13.96 8.84 11.38
C ALA A 58 -14.29 10.31 11.06
N ALA A 59 -13.79 10.84 9.94
CA ALA A 59 -14.11 12.18 9.47
C ALA A 59 -15.60 12.34 9.17
N GLN A 60 -16.20 11.35 8.51
CA GLN A 60 -17.63 11.32 8.18
C GLN A 60 -18.50 11.33 9.44
N ALA A 61 -18.12 10.56 10.45
CA ALA A 61 -18.85 10.49 11.74
C ALA A 61 -18.90 11.83 12.48
N THR A 62 -17.97 12.76 12.23
CA THR A 62 -18.01 14.10 12.88
C THR A 62 -19.05 15.06 12.31
N GLY A 63 -19.63 14.76 11.15
CA GLY A 63 -20.51 15.66 10.39
C GLY A 63 -19.83 16.89 9.78
N LYS A 64 -18.57 17.18 10.11
CA LYS A 64 -17.80 18.35 9.62
C LYS A 64 -16.92 18.00 8.41
N ILE A 65 -17.48 17.25 7.47
CA ILE A 65 -16.75 16.67 6.34
C ILE A 65 -16.30 17.72 5.29
N LYS A 66 -16.93 18.88 5.21
CA LYS A 66 -16.67 19.89 4.19
C LYS A 66 -15.20 20.29 4.08
N LYS A 67 -14.58 20.66 5.22
CA LYS A 67 -13.15 21.05 5.26
C LYS A 67 -12.25 19.89 4.88
N TYR A 68 -12.54 18.69 5.36
CA TYR A 68 -11.81 17.48 5.03
C TYR A 68 -11.85 17.22 3.52
N GLN A 69 -13.05 17.21 2.93
CA GLN A 69 -13.26 16.94 1.51
C GLN A 69 -12.58 17.97 0.60
N MET A 70 -12.70 19.26 0.94
CA MET A 70 -12.07 20.35 0.17
C MET A 70 -10.54 20.26 0.21
N THR A 71 -9.95 20.00 1.37
CA THR A 71 -8.49 19.97 1.50
C THR A 71 -7.89 18.72 0.87
N VAL A 72 -8.43 17.53 1.19
CA VAL A 72 -7.92 16.27 0.65
C VAL A 72 -8.26 16.14 -0.84
N GLY A 73 -9.49 16.47 -1.23
CA GLY A 73 -9.92 16.47 -2.63
C GLY A 73 -9.11 17.44 -3.49
N GLY A 74 -8.85 18.66 -2.98
CA GLY A 74 -7.96 19.61 -3.63
C GLY A 74 -6.54 19.10 -3.84
N CYS A 75 -5.98 18.39 -2.83
CA CYS A 75 -4.67 17.75 -2.96
C CYS A 75 -4.69 16.66 -4.04
N LEU A 76 -5.72 15.82 -4.07
CA LEU A 76 -5.85 14.75 -5.06
C LEU A 76 -6.10 15.28 -6.48
N LEU A 77 -6.76 16.43 -6.63
CA LEU A 77 -6.95 17.11 -7.93
C LEU A 77 -5.62 17.60 -8.53
N LEU A 78 -4.57 17.75 -7.75
CA LEU A 78 -3.23 18.07 -8.27
C LEU A 78 -2.57 16.88 -8.98
N THR A 79 -3.05 15.66 -8.78
CA THR A 79 -2.46 14.44 -9.36
C THR A 79 -2.32 14.53 -10.89
N PRO A 80 -3.39 14.80 -11.67
CA PRO A 80 -3.26 14.83 -13.13
C PRO A 80 -2.32 15.94 -13.61
N VAL A 81 -2.31 17.10 -12.94
CA VAL A 81 -1.43 18.22 -13.30
C VAL A 81 0.04 17.85 -13.06
N MET A 82 0.35 17.34 -11.89
CA MET A 82 1.71 16.96 -11.53
C MET A 82 2.20 15.76 -12.35
N ALA A 83 1.32 14.79 -12.63
CA ALA A 83 1.62 13.65 -13.49
C ALA A 83 1.93 14.10 -14.93
N TYR A 84 1.17 15.04 -15.47
CA TYR A 84 1.44 15.62 -16.79
C TYR A 84 2.81 16.32 -16.85
N ILE A 85 3.12 17.15 -15.84
CA ILE A 85 4.42 17.83 -15.74
C ILE A 85 5.56 16.82 -15.64
N ALA A 86 5.42 15.81 -14.78
CA ALA A 86 6.42 14.77 -14.61
C ALA A 86 6.66 13.99 -15.92
N LEU A 87 5.58 13.60 -16.60
CA LEU A 87 5.67 12.90 -17.87
C LEU A 87 6.36 13.76 -18.96
N LYS A 88 6.04 15.06 -19.02
CA LYS A 88 6.64 15.98 -19.99
C LYS A 88 8.14 16.21 -19.74
N LEU A 89 8.58 16.18 -18.49
CA LEU A 89 9.97 16.40 -18.12
C LEU A 89 10.85 15.13 -18.29
N THR A 90 10.29 13.97 -18.00
CA THR A 90 11.07 12.72 -17.95
C THR A 90 10.87 11.82 -19.16
N HIS A 91 9.77 12.02 -19.91
CA HIS A 91 9.32 11.14 -20.99
C HIS A 91 9.13 9.66 -20.58
N GLU A 92 9.12 9.36 -19.28
CA GLU A 92 8.93 8.01 -18.75
C GLU A 92 7.51 7.82 -18.20
N PRO A 93 6.72 6.84 -18.71
CA PRO A 93 5.36 6.57 -18.24
C PRO A 93 5.29 6.20 -16.74
N THR A 94 6.33 5.59 -16.20
CA THR A 94 6.43 5.20 -14.78
C THR A 94 6.31 6.40 -13.84
N MET A 95 6.75 7.58 -14.26
CA MET A 95 6.70 8.81 -13.45
C MET A 95 5.29 9.27 -13.12
N VAL A 96 4.30 8.92 -13.94
CA VAL A 96 2.88 9.18 -13.65
C VAL A 96 2.46 8.48 -12.35
N PHE A 97 2.79 7.19 -12.23
CA PHE A 97 2.45 6.38 -11.05
C PHE A 97 3.27 6.76 -9.83
N ILE A 98 4.55 7.11 -10.01
CA ILE A 98 5.40 7.62 -8.92
C ILE A 98 4.83 8.94 -8.37
N THR A 99 4.39 9.83 -9.24
CA THR A 99 3.75 11.10 -8.85
C THR A 99 2.46 10.83 -8.07
N GLN A 100 1.65 9.89 -8.53
CA GLN A 100 0.43 9.47 -7.83
C GLN A 100 0.75 8.89 -6.44
N LEU A 101 1.78 8.06 -6.33
CA LEU A 101 2.25 7.53 -5.05
C LEU A 101 2.67 8.65 -4.09
N CYS A 102 3.46 9.62 -4.57
CA CYS A 102 3.88 10.76 -3.75
C CYS A 102 2.68 11.56 -3.25
N ILE A 103 1.70 11.84 -4.13
CA ILE A 103 0.50 12.58 -3.75
C ILE A 103 -0.36 11.75 -2.78
N ALA A 104 -0.48 10.44 -2.95
CA ALA A 104 -1.18 9.56 -2.00
C ALA A 104 -0.55 9.62 -0.60
N ILE A 105 0.78 9.61 -0.49
CA ILE A 105 1.50 9.77 0.76
C ILE A 105 1.22 11.14 1.39
N ILE A 106 1.31 12.21 0.61
CA ILE A 106 1.04 13.58 1.08
C ILE A 106 -0.41 13.70 1.55
N ALA A 107 -1.36 13.19 0.77
CA ALA A 107 -2.78 13.17 1.13
C ALA A 107 -3.02 12.41 2.44
N GLN A 108 -2.31 11.30 2.67
CA GLN A 108 -2.39 10.54 3.92
C GLN A 108 -1.92 11.36 5.12
N PHE A 109 -0.82 12.09 5.01
CA PHE A 109 -0.38 13.01 6.06
C PHE A 109 -1.40 14.12 6.32
N ILE A 110 -1.97 14.73 5.27
CA ILE A 110 -3.01 15.75 5.39
C ILE A 110 -4.25 15.18 6.11
N ARG A 111 -4.70 13.97 5.74
CA ARG A 111 -5.81 13.28 6.40
C ARG A 111 -5.58 13.14 7.91
N ILE A 112 -4.40 12.66 8.30
CA ILE A 112 -4.04 12.48 9.71
C ILE A 112 -4.02 13.82 10.45
N MET A 113 -3.46 14.89 9.85
CA MET A 113 -3.43 16.23 10.45
C MET A 113 -4.83 16.81 10.67
N ILE A 114 -5.73 16.63 9.71
CA ILE A 114 -7.11 17.13 9.80
C ILE A 114 -7.86 16.39 10.90
N ILE A 115 -7.77 15.06 10.94
CA ILE A 115 -8.44 14.25 11.98
C ILE A 115 -7.92 14.58 13.38
N LYS A 116 -6.63 14.80 13.53
CA LYS A 116 -6.06 15.25 14.79
C LYS A 116 -6.76 16.52 15.31
N LYS A 117 -6.99 17.50 14.42
CA LYS A 117 -7.68 18.77 14.79
C LYS A 117 -9.19 18.59 15.01
N MET A 118 -9.83 17.64 14.31
CA MET A 118 -11.29 17.45 14.37
C MET A 118 -11.74 16.66 15.61
N LEU A 119 -10.98 15.66 16.01
CA LEU A 119 -11.35 14.70 17.06
C LEU A 119 -10.50 14.84 18.32
N ASN A 120 -9.58 15.81 18.39
CA ASN A 120 -8.57 15.90 19.46
C ASN A 120 -7.82 14.56 19.67
N PHE A 121 -7.58 13.88 18.58
CA PHE A 121 -7.14 12.49 18.52
C PHE A 121 -5.67 12.37 18.95
N ALA A 122 -5.39 11.47 19.89
CA ALA A 122 -4.03 11.17 20.33
C ALA A 122 -3.26 10.47 19.23
N MET A 123 -2.53 11.24 18.44
CA MET A 123 -1.76 10.77 17.25
C MET A 123 -0.73 9.70 17.64
N GLN A 124 -0.16 9.79 18.84
CA GLN A 124 0.78 8.80 19.37
C GLN A 124 0.11 7.44 19.59
N GLU A 125 -1.13 7.42 20.07
CA GLU A 125 -1.89 6.18 20.23
C GLU A 125 -2.23 5.53 18.89
N TYR A 126 -2.63 6.31 17.89
CA TYR A 126 -2.87 5.79 16.55
C TYR A 126 -1.60 5.19 15.93
N PHE A 127 -0.49 5.91 16.02
CA PHE A 127 0.78 5.45 15.51
C PHE A 127 1.23 4.15 16.20
N LYS A 128 1.19 4.15 17.53
CA LYS A 128 1.58 3.00 18.34
C LYS A 128 0.61 1.82 18.21
N SER A 129 -0.70 2.12 18.09
CA SER A 129 -1.73 1.10 18.04
C SER A 129 -2.02 0.57 16.64
N THR A 130 -1.80 1.32 15.57
CA THR A 130 -2.16 0.92 14.21
C THR A 130 -0.95 0.78 13.31
N VAL A 131 -0.13 1.82 13.21
CA VAL A 131 1.00 1.84 12.25
C VAL A 131 2.12 0.90 12.67
N MET A 132 2.51 0.95 13.95
CA MET A 132 3.62 0.17 14.47
C MET A 132 3.42 -1.36 14.37
N PRO A 133 2.25 -1.93 14.70
CA PRO A 133 1.99 -3.36 14.51
C PRO A 133 2.00 -3.78 13.05
N ILE A 134 1.51 -2.93 12.14
CA ILE A 134 1.55 -3.19 10.70
C ILE A 134 3.01 -3.28 10.23
N PHE A 135 3.84 -2.29 10.57
CA PHE A 135 5.26 -2.32 10.20
C PHE A 135 5.99 -3.53 10.79
N LYS A 136 5.74 -3.85 12.05
CA LYS A 136 6.35 -5.00 12.74
C LYS A 136 5.93 -6.34 12.13
N ALA A 137 4.74 -6.45 11.57
CA ALA A 137 4.27 -7.68 10.93
C ALA A 137 4.69 -7.74 9.45
N CYS A 138 4.45 -6.66 8.70
CA CYS A 138 4.62 -6.67 7.25
C CYS A 138 6.09 -6.61 6.80
N LEU A 139 6.94 -5.85 7.50
CA LEU A 139 8.33 -5.66 7.08
C LEU A 139 9.17 -6.93 7.17
N PRO A 140 9.19 -7.69 8.29
CA PRO A 140 9.92 -8.95 8.35
C PRO A 140 9.31 -10.02 7.46
N ALA A 141 7.97 -10.06 7.31
CA ALA A 141 7.33 -10.97 6.37
C ALA A 141 7.78 -10.71 4.92
N PHE A 142 7.85 -9.44 4.53
CA PHE A 142 8.38 -9.05 3.22
C PHE A 142 9.84 -9.48 3.05
N CYS A 143 10.71 -9.19 4.02
CA CYS A 143 12.14 -9.53 3.94
C CYS A 143 12.37 -11.04 3.82
N ILE A 144 11.63 -11.85 4.58
CA ILE A 144 11.77 -13.31 4.53
C ILE A 144 11.29 -13.85 3.17
N CYS A 145 10.12 -13.41 2.70
CA CYS A 145 9.58 -13.84 1.41
C CYS A 145 10.48 -13.38 0.25
N TRP A 146 11.00 -12.17 0.30
CA TRP A 146 11.95 -11.68 -0.70
C TRP A 146 13.25 -12.49 -0.69
N GLY A 147 13.75 -12.89 0.48
CA GLY A 147 14.90 -13.81 0.60
C GLY A 147 14.64 -15.17 -0.03
N ILE A 148 13.43 -15.73 0.13
CA ILE A 148 13.04 -17.00 -0.48
C ILE A 148 13.03 -16.88 -2.01
N THR A 149 12.46 -15.81 -2.55
CA THR A 149 12.42 -15.59 -4.01
C THR A 149 13.81 -15.36 -4.61
N TYR A 150 14.74 -14.78 -3.83
CA TYR A 150 16.12 -14.58 -4.28
C TYR A 150 16.93 -15.88 -4.33
N LEU A 151 16.64 -16.83 -3.46
CA LEU A 151 17.35 -18.12 -3.36
C LEU A 151 16.87 -19.16 -4.37
N LEU A 152 15.68 -19.00 -4.93
CA LEU A 152 15.06 -19.96 -5.85
C LEU A 152 15.09 -19.42 -7.29
N GLU A 153 15.46 -20.25 -8.24
CA GLU A 153 15.39 -19.93 -9.68
C GLU A 153 13.93 -19.82 -10.15
N GLU A 154 13.71 -19.04 -11.20
CA GLU A 154 12.38 -18.84 -11.79
C GLU A 154 11.77 -20.15 -12.29
N SER A 155 10.74 -20.63 -11.57
CA SER A 155 10.10 -21.90 -11.86
C SER A 155 8.67 -21.92 -11.28
N PHE A 156 7.84 -22.85 -11.78
CA PHE A 156 6.54 -23.13 -11.18
C PHE A 156 6.63 -23.47 -9.69
N VAL A 157 7.67 -24.18 -9.29
CA VAL A 157 7.91 -24.53 -7.90
C VAL A 157 8.17 -23.28 -7.07
N ARG A 158 8.98 -22.34 -7.56
CA ARG A 158 9.21 -21.06 -6.87
C ARG A 158 7.90 -20.30 -6.66
N PHE A 159 7.08 -20.18 -7.69
CA PHE A 159 5.80 -19.47 -7.62
C PHE A 159 4.88 -20.02 -6.53
N PHE A 160 4.65 -21.33 -6.52
CA PHE A 160 3.80 -21.96 -5.50
C PHE A 160 4.42 -21.88 -4.11
N THR A 161 5.74 -22.07 -3.97
CA THR A 161 6.43 -21.93 -2.68
C THR A 161 6.39 -20.49 -2.18
N THR A 162 6.51 -19.49 -3.05
CA THR A 162 6.40 -18.07 -2.68
C THR A 162 4.99 -17.73 -2.20
N ILE A 163 3.95 -18.18 -2.90
CA ILE A 163 2.57 -17.96 -2.46
C ILE A 163 2.31 -18.63 -1.11
N LEU A 164 2.63 -19.91 -1.00
CA LEU A 164 2.36 -20.68 0.22
C LEU A 164 3.12 -20.12 1.42
N SER A 165 4.42 -19.87 1.24
CA SER A 165 5.26 -19.30 2.30
C SER A 165 4.82 -17.89 2.67
N SER A 166 4.44 -17.04 1.70
CA SER A 166 3.96 -15.69 1.98
C SER A 166 2.68 -15.70 2.81
N VAL A 167 1.71 -16.57 2.51
CA VAL A 167 0.48 -16.70 3.28
C VAL A 167 0.79 -17.19 4.71
N ILE A 168 1.58 -18.25 4.84
CA ILE A 168 1.91 -18.82 6.15
C ILE A 168 2.68 -17.81 7.01
N ILE A 169 3.73 -17.20 6.46
CA ILE A 169 4.56 -16.22 7.16
C ILE A 169 3.71 -15.03 7.60
N ASN A 170 2.88 -14.47 6.71
CA ASN A 170 1.99 -13.36 7.06
C ASN A 170 1.01 -13.74 8.17
N VAL A 171 0.37 -14.90 8.10
CA VAL A 171 -0.56 -15.35 9.15
C VAL A 171 0.15 -15.45 10.48
N ILE A 172 1.37 -16.02 10.52
CA ILE A 172 2.18 -16.14 11.74
C ILE A 172 2.52 -14.74 12.30
N PHE A 173 3.06 -13.84 11.47
CA PHE A 173 3.44 -12.50 11.94
C PHE A 173 2.24 -11.66 12.37
N ILE A 174 1.10 -11.78 11.67
CA ILE A 174 -0.15 -11.12 12.05
C ILE A 174 -0.65 -11.67 13.38
N TRP A 175 -0.58 -12.98 13.60
CA TRP A 175 -0.95 -13.59 14.87
C TRP A 175 -0.10 -13.06 16.03
N PHE A 176 1.23 -13.04 15.86
CA PHE A 176 2.14 -12.61 16.93
C PHE A 176 2.15 -11.10 17.16
N PHE A 177 2.09 -10.28 16.12
CA PHE A 177 2.27 -8.84 16.23
C PHE A 177 1.00 -8.03 15.95
N GLY A 178 0.06 -8.59 15.19
CA GLY A 178 -1.17 -7.91 14.80
C GLY A 178 -2.26 -7.93 15.87
N PHE A 179 -2.39 -9.05 16.59
CA PHE A 179 -3.43 -9.27 17.59
C PHE A 179 -2.96 -9.19 19.04
N ASN A 180 -1.66 -9.23 19.29
CA ASN A 180 -1.14 -9.03 20.63
C ASN A 180 -1.36 -7.57 21.06
N LYS A 181 -2.10 -7.41 22.20
CA LYS A 181 -2.40 -6.12 22.80
C LYS A 181 -1.17 -5.51 23.47
#